data_b1a14df50eabccc9a849c65ddc5fd1ad
#
_entry.id   b1a14df50eabccc9a849c65ddc5fd1ad
#
_cell.length_a   1.000
_cell.length_b   1.000
_cell.length_c   1.000
_cell.angle_alpha   90.00
_cell.angle_beta   90.00
_cell.angle_gamma   90.00
#
_symmetry.space_group_name_H-M   'P 1'
#
loop_
_entity.id
_entity.type
_entity.pdbx_description
1 polymer ?
#
loop_
_entity_poly.entity_id
_entity_poly.type
_entity_poly.pdbx_seq_one_letter_code
_entity_poly.pdbx_strand_id
1 'polypeptide(L)'
;TICRSCGHGGCGVYVEVKDGKAVKIHPDKEHPVSKGYTCKKAHGSLELQDHPDRLRYPMKRTGERGEGKWERITWDEALTTVADKLNQFKQESGAESVVFGHGTGRDFHRFVYRVANLYGTPNVLTPGHMCYLPRIAISKVMGMEIPMCDYDNDPQCVLVWGSNHLISNPDENKGINLAMTLRKGARLIVIDPRRTKLAEKAELWLQIRPATDSALAMGMMHVIVKEKLYDEEFINNYTTGFDQFVERLEKFPPEVVEQITWVPKDKIIAAARIYAETKPATLQWGVGIEQNINCVDADRALIYLVAMTGN
;
A
#
# COMPACT_ATOMS: atom_id res chain seq x y z
N THR A 1 -4.27 12.00 -22.43
CA THR A 1 -4.97 10.86 -21.81
C THR A 1 -4.42 10.54 -20.43
N ILE A 2 -5.03 9.56 -19.75
CA ILE A 2 -4.65 9.13 -18.40
C ILE A 2 -4.01 7.75 -18.45
N CYS A 3 -2.82 7.60 -17.84
CA CYS A 3 -2.16 6.31 -17.70
C CYS A 3 -2.92 5.40 -16.72
N ARG A 4 -3.17 4.16 -17.12
CA ARG A 4 -3.87 3.14 -16.33
C ARG A 4 -3.00 1.92 -16.01
N SER A 5 -1.67 2.06 -16.09
CA SER A 5 -0.74 0.94 -15.81
C SER A 5 -0.66 0.53 -14.34
N CYS A 6 -1.34 1.23 -13.44
CA CYS A 6 -1.48 0.84 -12.03
C CYS A 6 -2.90 1.08 -11.52
N GLY A 7 -3.27 0.42 -10.43
CA GLY A 7 -4.62 0.49 -9.87
C GLY A 7 -4.97 1.83 -9.20
N HIS A 8 -3.99 2.62 -8.86
CA HIS A 8 -4.16 3.89 -8.15
C HIS A 8 -3.81 5.10 -9.02
N GLY A 9 -3.15 4.86 -10.17
CA GLY A 9 -2.64 5.93 -11.01
C GLY A 9 -3.72 6.73 -11.71
N GLY A 10 -3.39 7.93 -11.97
CA GLY A 10 -4.14 8.88 -12.77
C GLY A 10 -3.17 9.86 -13.40
N CYS A 11 -1.95 9.40 -13.74
CA CYS A 11 -0.95 10.28 -14.34
C CYS A 11 -1.38 10.73 -15.73
N GLY A 12 -1.39 12.03 -15.96
CA GLY A 12 -1.61 12.63 -17.28
C GLY A 12 -0.45 12.32 -18.21
N VAL A 13 -0.77 11.87 -19.42
CA VAL A 13 0.22 11.54 -20.44
C VAL A 13 -0.24 11.97 -21.83
N TYR A 14 0.71 12.35 -22.65
CA TYR A 14 0.54 12.47 -24.12
C TYR A 14 1.11 11.20 -24.75
N VAL A 15 0.36 10.64 -25.70
CA VAL A 15 0.78 9.47 -26.46
C VAL A 15 1.07 9.88 -27.90
N GLU A 16 2.30 9.68 -28.31
CA GLU A 16 2.70 9.87 -29.71
C GLU A 16 2.24 8.67 -30.53
N VAL A 17 1.51 8.94 -31.61
CA VAL A 17 0.97 7.91 -32.50
C VAL A 17 1.57 8.11 -33.89
N LYS A 18 2.16 7.05 -34.45
CA LYS A 18 2.67 6.99 -35.84
C LYS A 18 2.00 5.81 -36.54
N ASP A 19 1.45 6.03 -37.69
CA ASP A 19 0.80 5.00 -38.51
C ASP A 19 -0.22 4.15 -37.72
N GLY A 20 -1.02 4.82 -36.85
CA GLY A 20 -2.01 4.16 -36.02
C GLY A 20 -1.47 3.39 -34.80
N LYS A 21 -0.16 3.44 -34.56
CA LYS A 21 0.49 2.77 -33.43
C LYS A 21 1.01 3.78 -32.40
N ALA A 22 0.78 3.51 -31.13
CA ALA A 22 1.36 4.25 -30.03
C ALA A 22 2.87 3.93 -29.96
N VAL A 23 3.72 4.93 -30.14
CA VAL A 23 5.18 4.75 -30.19
C VAL A 23 5.92 5.35 -29.02
N LYS A 24 5.34 6.34 -28.34
CA LYS A 24 5.99 6.97 -27.18
C LYS A 24 4.98 7.58 -26.21
N ILE A 25 5.34 7.57 -24.95
CA ILE A 25 4.58 8.23 -23.89
C ILE A 25 5.40 9.40 -23.34
N HIS A 26 4.78 10.55 -23.27
CA HIS A 26 5.33 11.77 -22.67
C HIS A 26 4.50 12.16 -21.45
N PRO A 27 5.14 12.64 -20.37
CA PRO A 27 4.40 13.15 -19.22
C PRO A 27 3.67 14.45 -19.55
N ASP A 28 2.48 14.60 -19.02
CA ASP A 28 1.72 15.85 -19.08
C ASP A 28 2.13 16.74 -17.91
N LYS A 29 2.82 17.84 -18.21
CA LYS A 29 3.33 18.77 -17.20
C LYS A 29 2.24 19.62 -16.56
N GLU A 30 1.10 19.79 -17.25
CA GLU A 30 -0.03 20.59 -16.79
C GLU A 30 -1.05 19.78 -16.00
N HIS A 31 -0.88 18.45 -15.96
CA HIS A 31 -1.78 17.59 -15.22
C HIS A 31 -1.70 17.88 -13.70
N PRO A 32 -2.85 18.19 -13.03
CA PRO A 32 -2.85 18.71 -11.66
C PRO A 32 -2.27 17.75 -10.62
N VAL A 33 -2.41 16.43 -10.84
CA VAL A 33 -1.93 15.41 -9.90
C VAL A 33 -0.51 14.99 -10.21
N SER A 34 -0.21 14.59 -11.46
CA SER A 34 1.12 14.04 -11.81
C SER A 34 2.16 15.10 -12.09
N LYS A 35 1.77 16.36 -12.41
CA LYS A 35 2.67 17.51 -12.60
C LYS A 35 3.91 17.17 -13.45
N GLY A 36 3.73 16.41 -14.53
CA GLY A 36 4.81 16.00 -15.40
C GLY A 36 5.58 14.74 -14.95
N TYR A 37 5.05 13.98 -14.00
CA TYR A 37 5.65 12.71 -13.60
C TYR A 37 5.02 11.52 -14.34
N THR A 38 5.88 10.59 -14.79
CA THR A 38 5.50 9.24 -15.25
C THR A 38 6.54 8.23 -14.77
N CYS A 39 6.08 7.05 -14.40
CA CYS A 39 6.96 5.98 -13.97
C CYS A 39 7.27 4.99 -15.10
N LYS A 40 8.22 4.08 -14.85
CA LYS A 40 8.60 3.03 -15.81
C LYS A 40 7.44 2.15 -16.28
N LYS A 41 6.41 1.94 -15.43
CA LYS A 41 5.23 1.16 -15.80
C LYS A 41 4.45 1.81 -16.97
N ALA A 42 4.34 3.13 -16.96
CA ALA A 42 3.69 3.85 -18.06
C ALA A 42 4.42 3.63 -19.40
N HIS A 43 5.74 3.77 -19.40
CA HIS A 43 6.55 3.57 -20.61
C HIS A 43 6.52 2.10 -21.08
N GLY A 44 6.64 1.15 -20.16
CA GLY A 44 6.58 -0.29 -20.47
C GLY A 44 5.22 -0.77 -20.97
N SER A 45 4.15 0.01 -20.80
CA SER A 45 2.82 -0.37 -21.30
C SER A 45 2.74 -0.48 -22.82
N LEU A 46 3.57 0.27 -23.54
CA LEU A 46 3.65 0.18 -25.02
C LEU A 46 4.20 -1.17 -25.46
N GLU A 47 5.29 -1.61 -24.83
CA GLU A 47 5.91 -2.91 -25.10
C GLU A 47 4.93 -4.04 -24.78
N LEU A 48 4.21 -3.91 -23.66
CA LEU A 48 3.20 -4.90 -23.26
C LEU A 48 2.02 -4.96 -24.22
N GLN A 49 1.60 -3.83 -24.79
CA GLN A 49 0.47 -3.76 -25.71
C GLN A 49 0.73 -4.57 -26.99
N ASP A 50 1.92 -4.45 -27.54
CA ASP A 50 2.29 -5.08 -28.82
C ASP A 50 3.22 -6.30 -28.67
N HIS A 51 3.37 -6.80 -27.43
CA HIS A 51 4.22 -7.97 -27.17
C HIS A 51 3.72 -9.20 -27.98
N PRO A 52 4.62 -9.95 -28.64
CA PRO A 52 4.25 -11.09 -29.48
C PRO A 52 3.51 -12.19 -28.69
N ASP A 53 3.85 -12.39 -27.44
CA ASP A 53 3.20 -13.38 -26.55
C ASP A 53 1.91 -12.88 -25.88
N ARG A 54 1.46 -11.65 -26.21
CA ARG A 54 0.23 -11.15 -25.64
C ARG A 54 -0.96 -11.95 -26.14
N LEU A 55 -1.75 -12.50 -25.21
CA LEU A 55 -2.99 -13.20 -25.53
C LEU A 55 -4.01 -12.24 -26.12
N ARG A 56 -4.44 -12.51 -27.35
CA ARG A 56 -5.42 -11.71 -28.09
C ARG A 56 -6.74 -12.45 -28.33
N TYR A 57 -6.74 -13.73 -28.06
CA TYR A 57 -7.87 -14.63 -28.26
C TYR A 57 -7.99 -15.60 -27.10
N PRO A 58 -9.19 -16.14 -26.82
CA PRO A 58 -9.34 -17.15 -25.80
C PRO A 58 -8.58 -18.43 -26.17
N MET A 59 -8.05 -19.08 -25.14
CA MET A 59 -7.25 -20.29 -25.24
C MET A 59 -7.86 -21.38 -24.39
N LYS A 60 -7.94 -22.59 -24.91
CA LYS A 60 -8.39 -23.79 -24.20
C LYS A 60 -7.21 -24.73 -23.97
N ARG A 61 -7.08 -25.24 -22.78
CA ARG A 61 -6.05 -26.22 -22.46
C ARG A 61 -6.40 -27.58 -23.11
N THR A 62 -5.44 -28.16 -23.84
CA THR A 62 -5.57 -29.46 -24.52
C THR A 62 -4.75 -30.58 -23.87
N GLY A 63 -3.80 -30.22 -22.98
CA GLY A 63 -2.98 -31.16 -22.26
C GLY A 63 -3.31 -31.27 -20.77
N GLU A 64 -2.54 -32.07 -20.06
CA GLU A 64 -2.62 -32.16 -18.62
C GLU A 64 -2.23 -30.85 -17.92
N ARG A 65 -2.65 -30.70 -16.65
CA ARG A 65 -2.35 -29.50 -15.87
C ARG A 65 -0.83 -29.38 -15.66
N GLY A 66 -0.26 -28.26 -16.13
CA GLY A 66 1.17 -27.99 -16.06
C GLY A 66 1.93 -28.26 -17.35
N GLU A 67 1.37 -28.97 -18.33
CA GLU A 67 2.04 -29.25 -19.62
C GLU A 67 2.18 -28.01 -20.53
N GLY A 68 1.38 -26.95 -20.29
CA GLY A 68 1.43 -25.74 -21.09
C GLY A 68 0.89 -25.88 -22.51
N LYS A 69 0.10 -26.90 -22.80
CA LYS A 69 -0.50 -27.14 -24.10
C LYS A 69 -1.85 -26.43 -24.23
N TRP A 70 -1.95 -25.55 -25.21
CA TRP A 70 -3.12 -24.70 -25.42
C TRP A 70 -3.46 -24.62 -26.90
N GLU A 71 -4.76 -24.54 -27.19
CA GLU A 71 -5.28 -24.23 -28.53
C GLU A 71 -6.13 -22.96 -28.50
N ARG A 72 -6.11 -22.23 -29.59
CA ARG A 72 -6.98 -21.07 -29.77
C ARG A 72 -8.41 -21.52 -30.06
N ILE A 73 -9.37 -20.93 -29.34
CA ILE A 73 -10.81 -21.15 -29.56
C ILE A 73 -11.52 -19.84 -29.89
N THR A 74 -12.79 -19.91 -30.29
CA THR A 74 -13.62 -18.72 -30.50
C THR A 74 -14.12 -18.16 -29.18
N TRP A 75 -14.54 -16.89 -29.20
CA TRP A 75 -15.19 -16.28 -28.04
C TRP A 75 -16.52 -16.97 -27.70
N ASP A 76 -17.31 -17.39 -28.72
CA ASP A 76 -18.56 -18.08 -28.48
C ASP A 76 -18.33 -19.43 -27.78
N GLU A 77 -17.34 -20.20 -28.21
CA GLU A 77 -16.96 -21.45 -27.54
C GLU A 77 -16.50 -21.20 -26.09
N ALA A 78 -15.66 -20.18 -25.88
CA ALA A 78 -15.17 -19.85 -24.54
C ALA A 78 -16.32 -19.45 -23.60
N LEU A 79 -17.17 -18.52 -24.02
CA LEU A 79 -18.29 -18.03 -23.21
C LEU A 79 -19.32 -19.12 -22.94
N THR A 80 -19.66 -19.94 -23.93
CA THR A 80 -20.58 -21.07 -23.76
C THR A 80 -20.02 -22.09 -22.79
N THR A 81 -18.75 -22.47 -22.94
CA THR A 81 -18.10 -23.43 -22.04
C THR A 81 -18.11 -22.95 -20.59
N VAL A 82 -17.81 -21.68 -20.36
CA VAL A 82 -17.81 -21.08 -19.01
C VAL A 82 -19.23 -21.04 -18.45
N ALA A 83 -20.20 -20.57 -19.25
CA ALA A 83 -21.60 -20.47 -18.83
C ALA A 83 -22.20 -21.83 -18.47
N ASP A 84 -21.96 -22.84 -19.30
CA ASP A 84 -22.45 -24.21 -19.06
C ASP A 84 -21.88 -24.80 -17.77
N LYS A 85 -20.57 -24.60 -17.53
CA LYS A 85 -19.92 -25.07 -16.30
C LYS A 85 -20.44 -24.35 -15.06
N LEU A 86 -20.61 -23.05 -15.12
CA LEU A 86 -21.19 -22.28 -14.03
C LEU A 86 -22.62 -22.71 -13.71
N ASN A 87 -23.46 -22.94 -14.75
CA ASN A 87 -24.81 -23.43 -14.58
C ASN A 87 -24.84 -24.86 -14.00
N GLN A 88 -23.93 -25.72 -14.45
CA GLN A 88 -23.77 -27.04 -13.91
C GLN A 88 -23.47 -26.99 -12.39
N PHE A 89 -22.47 -26.24 -11.97
CA PHE A 89 -22.11 -26.10 -10.55
C PHE A 89 -23.25 -25.51 -9.72
N LYS A 90 -24.00 -24.55 -10.27
CA LYS A 90 -25.17 -23.99 -9.62
C LYS A 90 -26.26 -25.02 -9.39
N GLN A 91 -26.49 -25.91 -10.36
CA GLN A 91 -27.49 -26.98 -10.25
C GLN A 91 -27.05 -28.08 -9.27
N GLU A 92 -25.76 -28.45 -9.28
CA GLU A 92 -25.22 -29.53 -8.45
C GLU A 92 -25.01 -29.13 -6.99
N SER A 93 -24.58 -27.89 -6.73
CA SER A 93 -24.05 -27.48 -5.42
C SER A 93 -24.55 -26.12 -4.93
N GLY A 94 -25.46 -25.46 -5.65
CA GLY A 94 -25.92 -24.12 -5.33
C GLY A 94 -25.02 -23.00 -5.86
N ALA A 95 -25.57 -21.78 -5.95
CA ALA A 95 -24.81 -20.65 -6.46
C ALA A 95 -23.63 -20.27 -5.54
N GLU A 96 -23.78 -20.45 -4.26
CA GLU A 96 -22.77 -20.17 -3.22
C GLU A 96 -21.53 -21.07 -3.29
N SER A 97 -21.57 -22.14 -4.06
CA SER A 97 -20.38 -22.98 -4.31
C SER A 97 -19.34 -22.29 -5.19
N VAL A 98 -19.70 -21.20 -5.87
CA VAL A 98 -18.83 -20.46 -6.77
C VAL A 98 -18.39 -19.15 -6.15
N VAL A 99 -17.07 -18.89 -6.20
CA VAL A 99 -16.44 -17.64 -5.76
C VAL A 99 -15.96 -16.86 -6.99
N PHE A 100 -16.37 -15.60 -7.09
CA PHE A 100 -15.82 -14.66 -8.08
C PHE A 100 -14.72 -13.82 -7.43
N GLY A 101 -13.49 -13.95 -7.94
CA GLY A 101 -12.33 -13.21 -7.45
C GLY A 101 -11.77 -12.24 -8.49
N HIS A 102 -11.26 -11.11 -8.04
CA HIS A 102 -10.55 -10.18 -8.92
C HIS A 102 -9.33 -9.57 -8.23
N GLY A 103 -8.35 -9.14 -9.04
CA GLY A 103 -7.18 -8.43 -8.58
C GLY A 103 -7.44 -6.92 -8.37
N THR A 104 -6.37 -6.15 -8.15
CA THR A 104 -6.44 -4.73 -7.80
C THR A 104 -6.96 -3.82 -8.93
N GLY A 105 -7.05 -4.30 -10.16
CA GLY A 105 -7.61 -3.51 -11.28
C GLY A 105 -9.01 -3.01 -10.95
N ARG A 106 -9.22 -1.69 -11.03
CA ARG A 106 -10.47 -1.06 -10.59
C ARG A 106 -11.44 -0.74 -11.71
N ASP A 107 -11.02 -0.88 -12.96
CA ASP A 107 -11.84 -0.51 -14.11
C ASP A 107 -12.95 -1.53 -14.38
N PHE A 108 -12.74 -2.79 -14.01
CA PHE A 108 -13.64 -3.90 -14.32
C PHE A 108 -14.34 -4.52 -13.08
N HIS A 109 -13.98 -4.16 -11.87
CA HIS A 109 -14.53 -4.83 -10.67
C HIS A 109 -16.06 -4.73 -10.58
N ARG A 110 -16.66 -3.64 -11.02
CA ARG A 110 -18.12 -3.49 -11.09
C ARG A 110 -18.81 -4.55 -11.96
N PHE A 111 -18.15 -5.01 -13.01
CA PHE A 111 -18.66 -6.07 -13.86
C PHE A 111 -18.58 -7.43 -13.13
N VAL A 112 -17.54 -7.67 -12.36
CA VAL A 112 -17.41 -8.88 -11.53
C VAL A 112 -18.55 -8.95 -10.51
N TYR A 113 -18.82 -7.85 -9.79
CA TYR A 113 -19.95 -7.78 -8.87
C TYR A 113 -21.29 -7.99 -9.56
N ARG A 114 -21.48 -7.40 -10.74
CA ARG A 114 -22.69 -7.59 -11.51
C ARG A 114 -22.90 -9.06 -11.91
N VAL A 115 -21.85 -9.72 -12.39
CA VAL A 115 -21.92 -11.15 -12.75
C VAL A 115 -22.22 -12.00 -11.53
N ALA A 116 -21.54 -11.78 -10.40
CA ALA A 116 -21.78 -12.50 -9.15
C ALA A 116 -23.23 -12.34 -8.66
N ASN A 117 -23.77 -11.12 -8.69
CA ASN A 117 -25.15 -10.83 -8.30
C ASN A 117 -26.16 -11.53 -9.22
N LEU A 118 -25.96 -11.49 -10.55
CA LEU A 118 -26.84 -12.17 -11.52
C LEU A 118 -26.73 -13.70 -11.41
N TYR A 119 -25.56 -14.21 -11.11
CA TYR A 119 -25.35 -15.64 -10.86
C TYR A 119 -26.04 -16.08 -9.56
N GLY A 120 -26.11 -15.20 -8.57
CA GLY A 120 -26.78 -15.43 -7.26
C GLY A 120 -25.82 -15.89 -6.16
N THR A 121 -24.51 -15.65 -6.29
CA THR A 121 -23.55 -15.95 -5.22
C THR A 121 -23.20 -14.70 -4.42
N PRO A 122 -23.14 -14.78 -3.08
CA PRO A 122 -22.61 -13.74 -2.22
C PRO A 122 -21.09 -13.73 -2.16
N ASN A 123 -20.45 -14.76 -2.71
CA ASN A 123 -19.02 -15.02 -2.54
C ASN A 123 -18.19 -14.25 -3.57
N VAL A 124 -17.79 -13.03 -3.21
CA VAL A 124 -16.88 -12.20 -4.01
C VAL A 124 -15.62 -11.92 -3.23
N LEU A 125 -14.48 -12.36 -3.75
CA LEU A 125 -13.16 -12.11 -3.19
C LEU A 125 -12.53 -10.89 -3.87
N THR A 126 -12.18 -9.90 -3.07
CA THR A 126 -11.50 -8.69 -3.56
C THR A 126 -10.12 -8.55 -2.91
N PRO A 127 -9.17 -7.86 -3.54
CA PRO A 127 -7.86 -7.64 -2.93
C PRO A 127 -7.93 -6.84 -1.63
N GLY A 128 -8.97 -6.02 -1.44
CA GLY A 128 -9.19 -5.25 -0.21
C GLY A 128 -9.15 -6.10 1.05
N HIS A 129 -9.66 -7.33 1.00
CA HIS A 129 -9.66 -8.24 2.16
C HIS A 129 -8.26 -8.60 2.68
N MET A 130 -7.24 -8.53 1.82
CA MET A 130 -5.87 -8.94 2.14
C MET A 130 -4.83 -7.85 1.84
N CYS A 131 -5.26 -6.62 1.55
CA CYS A 131 -4.39 -5.52 1.16
C CYS A 131 -4.41 -4.44 2.24
N TYR A 132 -5.18 -3.39 2.05
CA TYR A 132 -5.20 -2.20 2.91
C TYR A 132 -6.45 -2.10 3.80
N LEU A 133 -7.23 -3.15 3.91
CA LEU A 133 -8.45 -3.14 4.74
C LEU A 133 -8.19 -2.88 6.22
N PRO A 134 -7.10 -3.38 6.84
CA PRO A 134 -6.78 -3.04 8.23
C PRO A 134 -6.65 -1.54 8.45
N ARG A 135 -5.96 -0.82 7.58
CA ARG A 135 -5.83 0.64 7.62
C ARG A 135 -7.20 1.32 7.56
N ILE A 136 -8.04 0.95 6.60
CA ILE A 136 -9.40 1.50 6.46
C ILE A 136 -10.23 1.22 7.71
N ALA A 137 -10.21 0.00 8.21
CA ALA A 137 -11.01 -0.40 9.36
C ALA A 137 -10.64 0.41 10.60
N ILE A 138 -9.34 0.51 10.90
CA ILE A 138 -8.86 1.27 12.05
C ILE A 138 -9.09 2.76 11.89
N SER A 139 -8.86 3.33 10.72
CA SER A 139 -9.13 4.75 10.47
C SER A 139 -10.60 5.09 10.73
N LYS A 140 -11.52 4.29 10.23
CA LYS A 140 -12.95 4.49 10.48
C LYS A 140 -13.36 4.36 11.95
N VAL A 141 -12.77 3.40 12.67
CA VAL A 141 -12.98 3.26 14.12
C VAL A 141 -12.51 4.51 14.88
N MET A 142 -11.46 5.16 14.38
CA MET A 142 -10.91 6.38 14.96
C MET A 142 -11.56 7.66 14.42
N GLY A 143 -12.63 7.56 13.63
CA GLY A 143 -13.32 8.72 13.05
C GLY A 143 -12.55 9.41 11.94
N MET A 144 -11.62 8.74 11.31
CA MET A 144 -10.74 9.28 10.27
C MET A 144 -11.07 8.67 8.90
N GLU A 145 -10.73 9.39 7.85
CA GLU A 145 -10.57 8.83 6.51
C GLU A 145 -9.23 8.06 6.40
N ILE A 146 -8.95 7.47 5.24
CA ILE A 146 -7.70 6.72 5.04
C ILE A 146 -6.51 7.66 5.22
N PRO A 147 -5.63 7.42 6.20
CA PRO A 147 -4.48 8.28 6.44
C PRO A 147 -3.50 8.19 5.27
N MET A 148 -3.13 9.33 4.76
CA MET A 148 -2.16 9.49 3.69
C MET A 148 -1.02 10.36 4.18
N CYS A 149 0.22 10.04 3.73
CA CYS A 149 1.36 10.90 4.03
C CYS A 149 1.20 12.26 3.35
N ASP A 150 1.39 13.30 4.12
CA ASP A 150 1.35 14.68 3.66
C ASP A 150 2.75 15.12 3.21
N TYR A 151 2.89 15.37 1.92
CA TYR A 151 4.09 15.94 1.31
C TYR A 151 3.91 17.39 0.89
N ASP A 152 2.66 17.91 0.91
CA ASP A 152 2.35 19.25 0.42
C ASP A 152 2.68 20.34 1.48
N ASN A 153 2.65 19.97 2.75
CA ASN A 153 3.04 20.84 3.87
C ASN A 153 4.54 20.81 4.22
N ASP A 154 5.38 20.46 3.25
CA ASP A 154 6.84 20.57 3.30
C ASP A 154 7.48 19.89 4.52
N PRO A 155 7.27 18.57 4.70
CA PRO A 155 7.73 17.87 5.90
C PRO A 155 9.26 17.90 6.03
N GLN A 156 9.72 18.18 7.23
CA GLN A 156 11.14 18.24 7.59
C GLN A 156 11.68 16.87 8.07
N CYS A 157 10.78 15.94 8.36
CA CYS A 157 11.11 14.56 8.66
C CYS A 157 10.13 13.61 7.95
N VAL A 158 10.66 12.58 7.32
CA VAL A 158 9.88 11.48 6.73
C VAL A 158 10.25 10.17 7.41
N LEU A 159 9.27 9.55 8.07
CA LEU A 159 9.38 8.21 8.62
C LEU A 159 8.77 7.22 7.60
N VAL A 160 9.61 6.41 6.96
CA VAL A 160 9.17 5.38 6.01
C VAL A 160 9.20 4.02 6.70
N TRP A 161 8.05 3.35 6.76
CA TRP A 161 7.89 2.10 7.51
C TRP A 161 7.34 0.97 6.63
N GLY A 162 8.11 -0.10 6.48
CA GLY A 162 7.71 -1.27 5.69
C GLY A 162 7.36 -0.95 4.23
N SER A 163 8.05 0.04 3.65
CA SER A 163 7.72 0.56 2.32
C SER A 163 8.98 0.94 1.53
N ASN A 164 8.93 0.72 0.22
CA ASN A 164 9.99 1.10 -0.71
C ASN A 164 9.42 1.82 -1.93
N HIS A 165 8.83 2.99 -1.71
CA HIS A 165 8.07 3.74 -2.71
C HIS A 165 8.87 4.17 -3.94
N LEU A 166 10.19 4.29 -3.84
CA LEU A 166 11.03 4.60 -5.01
C LEU A 166 11.10 3.45 -6.03
N ILE A 167 10.84 2.22 -5.60
CA ILE A 167 11.00 1.02 -6.42
C ILE A 167 9.66 0.29 -6.62
N SER A 168 9.00 -0.10 -5.52
CA SER A 168 7.85 -1.00 -5.55
C SER A 168 6.52 -0.29 -5.70
N ASN A 169 6.42 0.96 -5.31
CA ASN A 169 5.19 1.73 -5.39
C ASN A 169 5.42 3.20 -5.79
N PRO A 170 5.91 3.46 -7.01
CA PRO A 170 6.13 4.83 -7.49
C PRO A 170 4.83 5.52 -7.94
N ASP A 171 3.71 4.82 -7.91
CA ASP A 171 2.40 5.33 -8.29
C ASP A 171 1.86 6.39 -7.32
N GLU A 172 0.85 7.14 -7.77
CA GLU A 172 0.26 8.26 -7.04
C GLU A 172 1.26 9.37 -6.65
N ASN A 173 2.36 9.47 -7.38
CA ASN A 173 3.45 10.42 -7.14
C ASN A 173 4.17 10.26 -5.79
N LYS A 174 3.83 9.26 -4.99
CA LYS A 174 4.45 9.08 -3.66
C LYS A 174 5.97 8.94 -3.73
N GLY A 175 6.46 8.20 -4.72
CA GLY A 175 7.91 8.05 -4.92
C GLY A 175 8.60 9.36 -5.30
N ILE A 176 8.01 10.16 -6.21
CA ILE A 176 8.60 11.43 -6.61
C ILE A 176 8.49 12.47 -5.50
N ASN A 177 7.36 12.53 -4.78
CA ASN A 177 7.16 13.44 -3.67
C ASN A 177 8.19 13.17 -2.56
N LEU A 178 8.37 11.90 -2.18
CA LEU A 178 9.44 11.50 -1.27
C LEU A 178 10.81 11.96 -1.75
N ALA A 179 11.15 11.70 -3.03
CA ALA A 179 12.45 12.08 -3.58
C ALA A 179 12.66 13.61 -3.58
N MET A 180 11.61 14.38 -3.86
CA MET A 180 11.68 15.84 -3.86
C MET A 180 11.83 16.39 -2.43
N THR A 181 11.08 15.84 -1.47
CA THR A 181 11.17 16.20 -0.05
C THR A 181 12.57 15.95 0.51
N LEU A 182 13.16 14.79 0.18
CA LEU A 182 14.54 14.49 0.59
C LEU A 182 15.57 15.41 -0.06
N ARG A 183 15.36 15.85 -1.31
CA ARG A 183 16.25 16.84 -1.96
C ARG A 183 16.19 18.21 -1.32
N LYS A 184 15.08 18.55 -0.68
CA LYS A 184 14.94 19.81 0.10
C LYS A 184 15.63 19.72 1.47
N GLY A 185 16.15 18.55 1.85
CA GLY A 185 16.90 18.36 3.09
C GLY A 185 16.12 17.74 4.24
N ALA A 186 14.92 17.22 3.99
CA ALA A 186 14.17 16.52 5.03
C ALA A 186 14.95 15.32 5.57
N ARG A 187 14.89 15.12 6.88
CA ARG A 187 15.47 13.96 7.57
C ARG A 187 14.71 12.68 7.18
N LEU A 188 15.41 11.58 7.03
CA LEU A 188 14.83 10.31 6.64
C LEU A 188 15.11 9.22 7.68
N ILE A 189 14.05 8.66 8.25
CA ILE A 189 14.10 7.45 9.05
C ILE A 189 13.47 6.33 8.22
N VAL A 190 14.13 5.18 8.15
CA VAL A 190 13.60 3.99 7.47
C VAL A 190 13.52 2.81 8.42
N ILE A 191 12.36 2.20 8.51
CA ILE A 191 12.10 0.96 9.24
C ILE A 191 11.75 -0.12 8.22
N ASP A 192 12.67 -1.02 7.98
CA ASP A 192 12.55 -2.10 6.98
C ASP A 192 13.48 -3.27 7.36
N PRO A 193 13.02 -4.52 7.30
CA PRO A 193 13.88 -5.67 7.57
C PRO A 193 15.03 -5.80 6.55
N ARG A 194 14.87 -5.22 5.37
CA ARG A 194 15.88 -5.24 4.29
C ARG A 194 16.62 -3.92 4.21
N ARG A 195 17.91 -3.99 3.95
CA ARG A 195 18.73 -2.82 3.62
C ARG A 195 18.46 -2.39 2.18
N THR A 196 17.35 -1.69 1.97
CA THR A 196 16.98 -1.13 0.67
C THR A 196 17.86 0.07 0.31
N LYS A 197 17.86 0.48 -0.97
CA LYS A 197 18.55 1.73 -1.38
C LYS A 197 18.02 2.98 -0.67
N LEU A 198 16.77 2.93 -0.18
CA LEU A 198 16.21 4.00 0.65
C LEU A 198 16.79 3.94 2.06
N ALA A 199 16.88 2.74 2.65
CA ALA A 199 17.51 2.52 3.94
C ALA A 199 19.00 2.91 3.95
N GLU A 200 19.72 2.72 2.84
CA GLU A 200 21.12 3.16 2.69
C GLU A 200 21.29 4.69 2.70
N LYS A 201 20.25 5.42 2.30
CA LYS A 201 20.23 6.89 2.30
C LYS A 201 19.65 7.48 3.57
N ALA A 202 19.05 6.66 4.43
CA ALA A 202 18.43 7.12 5.66
C ALA A 202 19.49 7.64 6.63
N GLU A 203 19.16 8.71 7.34
CA GLU A 203 19.93 9.15 8.50
C GLU A 203 19.91 8.07 9.59
N LEU A 204 18.78 7.38 9.72
CA LEU A 204 18.60 6.30 10.66
C LEU A 204 17.83 5.15 10.02
N TRP A 205 18.45 3.96 9.97
CA TRP A 205 17.82 2.74 9.56
C TRP A 205 17.66 1.76 10.74
N LEU A 206 16.40 1.37 10.97
CA LEU A 206 16.01 0.37 11.96
C LEU A 206 15.70 -0.94 11.23
N GLN A 207 16.57 -1.94 11.42
CA GLN A 207 16.35 -3.27 10.84
C GLN A 207 15.43 -4.07 11.78
N ILE A 208 14.15 -4.03 11.48
CA ILE A 208 13.13 -4.65 12.33
C ILE A 208 12.96 -6.14 12.01
N ARG A 209 12.70 -6.94 13.04
CA ARG A 209 12.17 -8.29 12.88
C ARG A 209 10.76 -8.21 12.27
N PRO A 210 10.45 -8.92 11.17
CA PRO A 210 9.13 -8.91 10.59
C PRO A 210 8.00 -9.22 11.60
N ALA A 211 6.86 -8.54 11.43
CA ALA A 211 5.67 -8.68 12.27
C ALA A 211 5.83 -8.22 13.74
N THR A 212 6.80 -7.37 14.03
CA THR A 212 6.97 -6.75 15.38
C THR A 212 6.76 -5.23 15.37
N ASP A 213 6.09 -4.74 14.35
CA ASP A 213 5.89 -3.32 14.07
C ASP A 213 5.15 -2.59 15.20
N SER A 214 4.08 -3.20 15.72
CA SER A 214 3.35 -2.65 16.87
C SER A 214 4.21 -2.49 18.10
N ALA A 215 5.09 -3.46 18.40
CA ALA A 215 6.01 -3.36 19.55
C ALA A 215 7.02 -2.23 19.37
N LEU A 216 7.56 -2.04 18.16
CA LEU A 216 8.48 -0.94 17.87
C LEU A 216 7.79 0.42 18.01
N ALA A 217 6.57 0.57 17.48
CA ALA A 217 5.80 1.79 17.62
C ALA A 217 5.47 2.11 19.08
N MET A 218 5.09 1.09 19.89
CA MET A 218 4.87 1.24 21.32
C MET A 218 6.14 1.68 22.06
N GLY A 219 7.32 1.14 21.68
CA GLY A 219 8.60 1.54 22.24
C GLY A 219 8.98 2.99 21.91
N MET A 220 8.74 3.42 20.67
CA MET A 220 8.92 4.84 20.30
C MET A 220 7.98 5.74 21.09
N MET A 221 6.69 5.36 21.23
CA MET A 221 5.72 6.12 22.03
C MET A 221 6.05 6.14 23.52
N HIS A 222 6.62 5.05 24.07
CA HIS A 222 7.13 5.04 25.45
C HIS A 222 8.17 6.15 25.66
N VAL A 223 9.16 6.26 24.77
CA VAL A 223 10.18 7.31 24.82
C VAL A 223 9.55 8.69 24.72
N ILE A 224 8.65 8.90 23.76
CA ILE A 224 7.94 10.17 23.55
C ILE A 224 7.21 10.62 24.82
N VAL A 225 6.52 9.70 25.50
CA VAL A 225 5.80 10.00 26.74
C VAL A 225 6.78 10.30 27.88
N LYS A 226 7.81 9.47 28.07
CA LYS A 226 8.81 9.66 29.16
C LYS A 226 9.56 10.98 29.03
N GLU A 227 9.83 11.42 27.82
CA GLU A 227 10.54 12.67 27.53
C GLU A 227 9.62 13.87 27.27
N LYS A 228 8.29 13.67 27.38
CA LYS A 228 7.27 14.72 27.16
C LYS A 228 7.36 15.37 25.76
N LEU A 229 7.63 14.56 24.73
CA LEU A 229 7.74 15.01 23.35
C LEU A 229 6.41 14.92 22.58
N TYR A 230 5.31 14.58 23.24
CA TYR A 230 3.98 14.51 22.66
C TYR A 230 3.31 15.89 22.57
N ASP A 231 2.34 16.03 21.70
CA ASP A 231 1.49 17.24 21.57
C ASP A 231 0.46 17.25 22.70
N GLU A 232 0.76 17.98 23.76
CA GLU A 232 -0.10 18.06 24.96
C GLU A 232 -1.46 18.71 24.65
N GLU A 233 -1.48 19.74 23.79
CA GLU A 233 -2.71 20.42 23.39
C GLU A 233 -3.64 19.45 22.62
N PHE A 234 -3.10 18.71 21.66
CA PHE A 234 -3.86 17.73 20.91
C PHE A 234 -4.38 16.61 21.84
N ILE A 235 -3.55 16.08 22.69
CA ILE A 235 -3.92 15.01 23.64
C ILE A 235 -5.07 15.45 24.53
N ASN A 236 -4.99 16.61 25.13
CA ASN A 236 -5.96 17.11 26.08
C ASN A 236 -7.31 17.45 25.42
N ASN A 237 -7.30 17.97 24.20
CA ASN A 237 -8.50 18.50 23.56
C ASN A 237 -9.22 17.47 22.66
N TYR A 238 -8.48 16.49 22.11
CA TYR A 238 -9.00 15.63 21.04
C TYR A 238 -8.89 14.12 21.32
N THR A 239 -8.36 13.72 22.47
CA THR A 239 -8.22 12.31 22.81
C THR A 239 -8.88 11.94 24.16
N THR A 240 -9.13 10.66 24.33
CA THR A 240 -9.61 10.08 25.59
C THR A 240 -8.79 8.84 25.93
N GLY A 241 -8.60 8.56 27.23
CA GLY A 241 -7.91 7.35 27.68
C GLY A 241 -6.38 7.42 27.58
N PHE A 242 -5.82 8.62 27.55
CA PHE A 242 -4.36 8.78 27.48
C PHE A 242 -3.63 8.19 28.70
N ASP A 243 -4.18 8.37 29.91
CA ASP A 243 -3.56 7.83 31.14
C ASP A 243 -3.47 6.30 31.10
N GLN A 244 -4.56 5.62 30.69
CA GLN A 244 -4.57 4.17 30.53
C GLN A 244 -3.60 3.72 29.42
N PHE A 245 -3.46 4.52 28.39
CA PHE A 245 -2.49 4.25 27.33
C PHE A 245 -1.05 4.39 27.85
N VAL A 246 -0.75 5.39 28.65
CA VAL A 246 0.55 5.58 29.31
C VAL A 246 0.88 4.38 30.19
N GLU A 247 -0.05 3.91 31.02
CA GLU A 247 0.14 2.69 31.82
C GLU A 247 0.49 1.48 30.96
N ARG A 248 -0.14 1.36 29.78
CA ARG A 248 0.19 0.29 28.84
C ARG A 248 1.59 0.43 28.26
N LEU A 249 2.02 1.64 27.96
CA LEU A 249 3.35 1.92 27.41
C LEU A 249 4.49 1.53 28.38
N GLU A 250 4.25 1.51 29.69
CA GLU A 250 5.24 1.07 30.70
C GLU A 250 5.74 -0.37 30.47
N LYS A 251 4.98 -1.19 29.70
CA LYS A 251 5.36 -2.56 29.35
C LYS A 251 6.32 -2.62 28.14
N PHE A 252 6.57 -1.48 27.50
CA PHE A 252 7.36 -1.40 26.27
C PHE A 252 8.57 -0.45 26.39
N PRO A 253 9.38 -0.54 27.46
CA PRO A 253 10.61 0.23 27.50
C PRO A 253 11.57 -0.22 26.39
N PRO A 254 12.48 0.64 25.91
CA PRO A 254 13.37 0.35 24.79
C PRO A 254 14.14 -0.97 24.91
N GLU A 255 14.53 -1.37 26.12
CA GLU A 255 15.23 -2.62 26.40
C GLU A 255 14.38 -3.88 26.09
N VAL A 256 13.10 -3.82 26.43
CA VAL A 256 12.14 -4.91 26.12
C VAL A 256 11.83 -4.93 24.62
N VAL A 257 11.65 -3.76 24.03
CA VAL A 257 11.36 -3.63 22.61
C VAL A 257 12.55 -4.09 21.76
N GLU A 258 13.78 -3.84 22.16
CA GLU A 258 14.98 -4.37 21.50
C GLU A 258 14.96 -5.90 21.42
N GLN A 259 14.61 -6.58 22.51
CA GLN A 259 14.51 -8.04 22.53
C GLN A 259 13.44 -8.59 21.59
N ILE A 260 12.31 -7.88 21.47
CA ILE A 260 11.19 -8.28 20.61
C ILE A 260 11.50 -8.02 19.15
N THR A 261 12.04 -6.84 18.85
CA THR A 261 12.13 -6.31 17.49
C THR A 261 13.49 -6.48 16.83
N TRP A 262 14.53 -6.83 17.62
CA TRP A 262 15.95 -6.86 17.24
C TRP A 262 16.52 -5.48 16.86
N VAL A 263 15.77 -4.41 17.06
CA VAL A 263 16.26 -3.05 16.86
C VAL A 263 17.00 -2.59 18.12
N PRO A 264 18.26 -2.16 18.03
CA PRO A 264 18.99 -1.66 19.17
C PRO A 264 18.25 -0.52 19.89
N LYS A 265 18.17 -0.56 21.20
CA LYS A 265 17.44 0.42 22.02
C LYS A 265 17.83 1.87 21.72
N ASP A 266 19.12 2.12 21.49
CA ASP A 266 19.62 3.47 21.20
C ASP A 266 19.03 4.00 19.87
N LYS A 267 18.80 3.11 18.89
CA LYS A 267 18.12 3.48 17.63
C LYS A 267 16.63 3.74 17.84
N ILE A 268 15.97 2.99 18.73
CA ILE A 268 14.56 3.23 19.07
C ILE A 268 14.40 4.62 19.69
N ILE A 269 15.26 4.95 20.65
CA ILE A 269 15.28 6.26 21.31
C ILE A 269 15.56 7.38 20.29
N ALA A 270 16.59 7.19 19.46
CA ALA A 270 16.94 8.18 18.45
C ALA A 270 15.80 8.41 17.44
N ALA A 271 15.15 7.33 16.95
CA ALA A 271 14.02 7.44 16.02
C ALA A 271 12.84 8.19 16.63
N ALA A 272 12.51 7.89 17.89
CA ALA A 272 11.43 8.55 18.62
C ALA A 272 11.69 10.06 18.75
N ARG A 273 12.89 10.45 19.17
CA ARG A 273 13.28 11.87 19.29
C ARG A 273 13.26 12.59 17.94
N ILE A 274 13.94 12.03 16.93
CA ILE A 274 13.98 12.64 15.60
C ILE A 274 12.57 12.88 15.07
N TYR A 275 11.69 11.89 15.17
CA TYR A 275 10.33 11.98 14.64
C TYR A 275 9.46 12.98 15.40
N ALA A 276 9.56 13.01 16.73
CA ALA A 276 8.73 13.88 17.56
C ALA A 276 9.19 15.34 17.55
N GLU A 277 10.51 15.60 17.47
CA GLU A 277 11.07 16.94 17.54
C GLU A 277 11.20 17.66 16.20
N THR A 278 11.27 16.91 15.09
CA THR A 278 11.43 17.50 13.75
C THR A 278 10.06 17.71 13.09
N LYS A 279 9.60 18.95 13.02
CA LYS A 279 8.25 19.29 12.57
C LYS A 279 8.25 20.21 11.35
N PRO A 280 7.25 20.08 10.47
CA PRO A 280 6.29 19.00 10.43
C PRO A 280 6.96 17.68 10.03
N ALA A 281 6.43 16.56 10.51
CA ALA A 281 6.87 15.26 10.08
C ALA A 281 5.72 14.50 9.38
N THR A 282 6.06 13.49 8.59
CA THR A 282 5.07 12.62 7.99
C THR A 282 5.48 11.16 8.10
N LEU A 283 4.50 10.28 8.24
CA LEU A 283 4.70 8.84 8.31
C LEU A 283 4.09 8.17 7.08
N GLN A 284 4.93 7.42 6.35
CA GLN A 284 4.51 6.68 5.17
C GLN A 284 4.77 5.19 5.38
N TRP A 285 3.70 4.39 5.52
CA TRP A 285 3.85 2.94 5.61
C TRP A 285 3.29 2.20 4.40
N GLY A 286 3.74 0.99 4.19
CA GLY A 286 3.36 0.14 3.09
C GLY A 286 2.54 -1.06 3.53
N VAL A 287 2.00 -1.80 2.55
CA VAL A 287 1.21 -3.02 2.78
C VAL A 287 1.99 -4.14 3.51
N GLY A 288 3.31 -4.01 3.65
CA GLY A 288 4.10 -4.90 4.51
C GLY A 288 3.65 -4.91 5.97
N ILE A 289 3.06 -3.81 6.45
CA ILE A 289 2.45 -3.72 7.79
C ILE A 289 1.09 -4.41 7.82
N GLU A 290 0.31 -4.26 6.76
CA GLU A 290 -1.09 -4.65 6.69
C GLU A 290 -1.29 -6.12 6.31
N GLN A 291 -0.26 -6.79 5.81
CA GLN A 291 -0.31 -8.20 5.39
C GLN A 291 0.31 -9.15 6.43
N ASN A 292 0.07 -8.87 7.69
CA ASN A 292 0.50 -9.65 8.84
C ASN A 292 -0.67 -10.04 9.73
N ILE A 293 -0.49 -11.05 10.56
CA ILE A 293 -1.53 -11.55 11.48
C ILE A 293 -1.95 -10.49 12.52
N ASN A 294 -1.06 -9.58 12.88
CA ASN A 294 -1.28 -8.50 13.85
C ASN A 294 -1.41 -7.12 13.20
N CYS A 295 -1.81 -7.08 11.93
CA CYS A 295 -1.88 -5.86 11.12
C CYS A 295 -2.76 -4.76 11.73
N VAL A 296 -3.91 -5.13 12.32
CA VAL A 296 -4.84 -4.17 12.93
C VAL A 296 -4.18 -3.42 14.10
N ASP A 297 -3.43 -4.13 14.94
CA ASP A 297 -2.73 -3.52 16.07
C ASP A 297 -1.51 -2.71 15.60
N ALA A 298 -0.84 -3.14 14.53
CA ALA A 298 0.26 -2.41 13.94
C ALA A 298 -0.22 -1.07 13.35
N ASP A 299 -1.26 -1.09 12.50
CA ASP A 299 -1.84 0.12 11.92
C ASP A 299 -2.34 1.09 13.01
N ARG A 300 -3.01 0.57 14.04
CA ARG A 300 -3.46 1.37 15.19
C ARG A 300 -2.30 2.05 15.89
N ALA A 301 -1.22 1.31 16.16
CA ALA A 301 -0.04 1.85 16.82
C ALA A 301 0.64 2.96 15.98
N LEU A 302 0.69 2.79 14.65
CA LEU A 302 1.23 3.81 13.75
C LEU A 302 0.37 5.08 13.74
N ILE A 303 -0.97 4.95 13.73
CA ILE A 303 -1.88 6.09 13.79
C ILE A 303 -1.73 6.80 15.16
N TYR A 304 -1.60 6.07 16.26
CA TYR A 304 -1.36 6.67 17.58
C TYR A 304 -0.03 7.43 17.62
N LEU A 305 1.02 6.89 17.00
CA LEU A 305 2.32 7.57 16.92
C LEU A 305 2.23 8.91 16.19
N VAL A 306 1.48 8.96 15.08
CA VAL A 306 1.22 10.20 14.34
C VAL A 306 0.41 11.18 15.21
N ALA A 307 -0.73 10.72 15.74
CA ALA A 307 -1.66 11.56 16.50
C ALA A 307 -1.00 12.18 17.74
N MET A 308 -0.28 11.38 18.54
CA MET A 308 0.32 11.88 19.76
C MET A 308 1.47 12.86 19.57
N THR A 309 2.06 12.88 18.38
CA THR A 309 3.12 13.85 18.04
C THR A 309 2.60 15.08 17.30
N GLY A 310 1.31 15.14 16.96
CA GLY A 310 0.73 16.25 16.21
C GLY A 310 1.30 16.37 14.78
N ASN A 311 1.59 15.26 14.14
CA ASN A 311 2.16 15.19 12.79
C ASN A 311 1.13 14.70 11.74
#